data_460f29c124571ba967fcf02118eca735
#
_entry.id   460f29c124571ba967fcf02118eca735
#
_cell.length_a   1.000
_cell.length_b   1.000
_cell.length_c   1.000
_cell.angle_alpha   90.00
_cell.angle_beta   90.00
_cell.angle_gamma   90.00
#
_symmetry.space_group_name_H-M   'P 1'
#
loop_
_entity.id
_entity.type
_entity.pdbx_description
1 polymer ?
#
loop_
_entity_poly.entity_id
_entity_poly.type
_entity_poly.pdbx_seq_one_letter_code
_entity_poly.pdbx_strand_id
1 'polypeptide(L)'
;TTVGEGGNIVYTASLVDKNGAPVTNITNPLTVTLDNGQTITIGVNQSSGSITTIAPDDVYKGDQTVTTAIKGVTGGEHFENLVPGTTPVNTTVTDTPGTDNTTTVTLTAPAEANEGGQITYTATLSNKAGTDVTLKLDNGSSITIKAGDTVGTVTVPAPSDDVFID
;
A
#
# COMPACT_ATOMS: atom_id res chain seq x y z
N THR A 1 13.92 10.77 -4.64
CA THR A 1 13.34 10.30 -5.92
C THR A 1 11.82 10.27 -5.78
N THR A 2 11.12 10.60 -6.88
CA THR A 2 9.65 10.61 -6.94
C THR A 2 9.20 9.72 -8.09
N VAL A 3 8.14 8.92 -7.87
CA VAL A 3 7.52 8.02 -8.86
C VAL A 3 6.02 7.99 -8.62
N GLY A 4 5.21 7.83 -9.67
CA GLY A 4 3.78 7.57 -9.50
C GLY A 4 3.51 6.16 -8.99
N GLU A 5 2.36 5.94 -8.37
CA GLU A 5 1.87 4.61 -7.95
C GLU A 5 1.88 3.64 -9.14
N GLY A 6 2.21 2.38 -8.88
CA GLY A 6 2.39 1.36 -9.90
C GLY A 6 3.60 1.57 -10.84
N GLY A 7 4.32 2.68 -10.70
CA GLY A 7 5.52 2.99 -11.50
C GLY A 7 6.76 2.21 -11.03
N ASN A 8 7.88 2.44 -11.71
CA ASN A 8 9.12 1.72 -11.45
C ASN A 8 10.02 2.48 -10.47
N ILE A 9 10.47 1.82 -9.42
CA ILE A 9 11.55 2.28 -8.54
C ILE A 9 12.82 1.51 -8.90
N VAL A 10 13.89 2.22 -9.25
CA VAL A 10 15.19 1.61 -9.55
C VAL A 10 16.12 1.84 -8.36
N TYR A 11 16.57 0.76 -7.75
CA TYR A 11 17.60 0.77 -6.72
C TYR A 11 18.95 0.42 -7.33
N THR A 12 19.98 1.22 -7.06
CA THR A 12 21.35 0.99 -7.53
C THR A 12 22.28 0.89 -6.33
N ALA A 13 23.03 -0.19 -6.26
CA ALA A 13 24.14 -0.36 -5.31
C ALA A 13 25.46 -0.09 -6.05
N SER A 14 26.33 0.71 -5.44
CA SER A 14 27.64 1.06 -6.00
C SER A 14 28.74 0.68 -5.03
N LEU A 15 29.82 0.12 -5.57
CA LEU A 15 31.03 -0.21 -4.82
C LEU A 15 32.05 0.90 -5.07
N VAL A 16 32.45 1.56 -4.00
CA VAL A 16 33.40 2.68 -4.04
C VAL A 16 34.53 2.49 -3.02
N ASP A 17 35.66 3.09 -3.30
CA ASP A 17 36.75 3.17 -2.33
C ASP A 17 36.49 4.26 -1.26
N LYS A 18 37.43 4.42 -0.31
CA LYS A 18 37.34 5.43 0.75
C LYS A 18 37.26 6.88 0.26
N ASN A 19 37.63 7.14 -0.99
CA ASN A 19 37.60 8.47 -1.62
C ASN A 19 36.36 8.67 -2.48
N GLY A 20 35.47 7.66 -2.56
CA GLY A 20 34.28 7.68 -3.41
C GLY A 20 34.51 7.29 -4.87
N ALA A 21 35.72 6.81 -5.22
CA ALA A 21 36.02 6.36 -6.57
C ALA A 21 35.49 4.93 -6.82
N PRO A 22 34.95 4.65 -8.02
CA PRO A 22 34.41 3.32 -8.32
C PRO A 22 35.48 2.23 -8.25
N VAL A 23 35.17 1.09 -7.63
CA VAL A 23 36.01 -0.12 -7.59
C VAL A 23 35.49 -1.09 -8.64
N THR A 24 36.28 -1.36 -9.68
CA THR A 24 35.88 -2.15 -10.86
C THR A 24 36.62 -3.48 -11.02
N ASN A 25 37.61 -3.76 -10.20
CA ASN A 25 38.49 -4.94 -10.32
C ASN A 25 38.09 -6.10 -9.41
N ILE A 26 36.81 -6.24 -9.12
CA ILE A 26 36.32 -7.36 -8.30
C ILE A 26 36.36 -8.66 -9.11
N THR A 27 36.80 -9.73 -8.46
CA THR A 27 36.95 -11.05 -9.08
C THR A 27 35.78 -11.98 -8.78
N ASN A 28 35.00 -11.67 -7.76
CA ASN A 28 33.79 -12.38 -7.40
C ASN A 28 32.61 -11.41 -7.37
N PRO A 29 31.41 -11.84 -7.79
CA PRO A 29 30.24 -11.00 -7.69
C PRO A 29 29.84 -10.72 -6.25
N LEU A 30 29.33 -9.53 -5.98
CA LEU A 30 28.70 -9.16 -4.71
C LEU A 30 27.18 -9.25 -4.82
N THR A 31 26.55 -9.78 -3.77
CA THR A 31 25.10 -9.74 -3.63
C THR A 31 24.72 -8.81 -2.48
N VAL A 32 24.06 -7.71 -2.81
CA VAL A 32 23.53 -6.75 -1.84
C VAL A 32 22.07 -7.10 -1.57
N THR A 33 21.74 -7.45 -0.34
CA THR A 33 20.36 -7.74 0.08
C THR A 33 19.75 -6.47 0.69
N LEU A 34 18.58 -6.10 0.23
CA LEU A 34 17.79 -4.98 0.74
C LEU A 34 16.81 -5.44 1.83
N ASP A 35 16.37 -4.52 2.67
CA ASP A 35 15.42 -4.80 3.76
C ASP A 35 14.01 -5.17 3.24
N ASN A 36 13.66 -4.77 2.02
CA ASN A 36 12.44 -5.19 1.32
C ASN A 36 12.52 -6.62 0.74
N GLY A 37 13.61 -7.35 0.98
CA GLY A 37 13.83 -8.71 0.52
C GLY A 37 14.41 -8.84 -0.89
N GLN A 38 14.57 -7.75 -1.63
CA GLN A 38 15.17 -7.75 -2.96
C GLN A 38 16.69 -7.84 -2.89
N THR A 39 17.31 -8.29 -3.97
CA THR A 39 18.78 -8.41 -4.07
C THR A 39 19.31 -7.70 -5.30
N ILE A 40 20.46 -7.05 -5.16
CA ILE A 40 21.20 -6.43 -6.25
C ILE A 40 22.53 -7.17 -6.41
N THR A 41 22.86 -7.57 -7.63
CA THR A 41 24.16 -8.19 -7.92
C THR A 41 25.08 -7.18 -8.59
N ILE A 42 26.29 -7.00 -8.01
CA ILE A 42 27.40 -6.30 -8.66
C ILE A 42 28.29 -7.38 -9.26
N GLY A 43 28.32 -7.43 -10.58
CA GLY A 43 29.06 -8.47 -11.31
C GLY A 43 30.57 -8.29 -11.30
N VAL A 44 31.30 -9.36 -11.68
CA VAL A 44 32.74 -9.33 -11.85
C VAL A 44 33.15 -8.16 -12.77
N ASN A 45 34.18 -7.44 -12.40
CA ASN A 45 34.66 -6.23 -13.09
C ASN A 45 33.64 -5.09 -13.23
N GLN A 46 32.61 -5.11 -12.41
CA GLN A 46 31.63 -4.01 -12.31
C GLN A 46 31.78 -3.28 -10.98
N SER A 47 31.40 -2.02 -10.94
CA SER A 47 31.34 -1.20 -9.73
C SER A 47 29.93 -0.92 -9.25
N SER A 48 28.91 -1.36 -9.97
CA SER A 48 27.51 -1.16 -9.61
C SER A 48 26.61 -2.25 -10.17
N GLY A 49 25.48 -2.40 -9.56
CA GLY A 49 24.36 -3.20 -10.01
C GLY A 49 23.05 -2.49 -9.70
N SER A 50 21.98 -2.88 -10.35
CA SER A 50 20.65 -2.31 -10.09
C SER A 50 19.55 -3.34 -10.16
N ILE A 51 18.42 -3.04 -9.50
CA ILE A 51 17.17 -3.79 -9.59
C ILE A 51 16.01 -2.80 -9.71
N THR A 52 14.99 -3.20 -10.45
CA THR A 52 13.75 -2.45 -10.59
C THR A 52 12.64 -3.16 -9.82
N THR A 53 11.91 -2.39 -9.00
CA THR A 53 10.71 -2.85 -8.30
C THR A 53 9.52 -1.98 -8.69
N ILE A 54 8.31 -2.47 -8.43
CA ILE A 54 7.09 -1.70 -8.66
C ILE A 54 6.76 -0.91 -7.39
N ALA A 55 6.45 0.38 -7.56
CA ALA A 55 5.94 1.21 -6.48
C ALA A 55 4.59 0.68 -5.98
N PRO A 56 4.29 0.77 -4.69
CA PRO A 56 2.97 0.46 -4.17
C PRO A 56 1.88 1.23 -4.91
N ASP A 57 0.72 0.61 -5.05
CA ASP A 57 -0.49 1.20 -5.61
C ASP A 57 -1.64 0.88 -4.64
N ASP A 58 -2.45 1.87 -4.31
CA ASP A 58 -3.59 1.70 -3.42
C ASP A 58 -4.79 2.56 -3.87
N VAL A 59 -5.89 2.51 -3.12
CA VAL A 59 -7.13 3.22 -3.46
C VAL A 59 -7.33 4.49 -2.62
N TYR A 60 -6.34 4.86 -1.83
CA TYR A 60 -6.42 6.01 -0.91
C TYR A 60 -5.72 7.22 -1.50
N LYS A 61 -6.26 8.38 -1.21
CA LYS A 61 -5.64 9.64 -1.62
C LYS A 61 -4.45 10.00 -0.74
N GLY A 62 -3.33 10.31 -1.36
CA GLY A 62 -2.17 10.90 -0.71
C GLY A 62 -0.86 10.20 -1.03
N ASP A 63 0.21 10.97 -1.05
CA ASP A 63 1.56 10.47 -1.33
C ASP A 63 2.06 9.54 -0.21
N GLN A 64 2.82 8.52 -0.60
CA GLN A 64 3.48 7.59 0.31
C GLN A 64 4.99 7.75 0.23
N THR A 65 5.71 7.30 1.26
CA THR A 65 7.17 7.21 1.24
C THR A 65 7.59 5.76 1.39
N VAL A 66 8.31 5.25 0.39
CA VAL A 66 8.97 3.95 0.46
C VAL A 66 10.41 4.16 0.89
N THR A 67 10.79 3.58 2.01
CA THR A 67 12.14 3.63 2.58
C THR A 67 12.78 2.26 2.43
N THR A 68 13.98 2.22 1.86
CA THR A 68 14.73 0.98 1.63
C THR A 68 16.19 1.15 2.03
N ALA A 69 16.74 0.17 2.74
CA ALA A 69 18.13 0.16 3.20
C ALA A 69 18.83 -1.16 2.84
N ILE A 70 20.17 -1.14 2.86
CA ILE A 70 20.96 -2.35 2.77
C ILE A 70 20.81 -3.15 4.07
N LYS A 71 20.35 -4.40 3.95
CA LYS A 71 20.27 -5.36 5.05
C LYS A 71 21.57 -6.14 5.24
N GLY A 72 22.27 -6.42 4.15
CA GLY A 72 23.51 -7.17 4.18
C GLY A 72 24.17 -7.30 2.81
N VAL A 73 25.43 -7.70 2.81
CA VAL A 73 26.20 -7.97 1.58
C VAL A 73 26.91 -9.32 1.75
N THR A 74 26.91 -10.13 0.69
CA THR A 74 27.63 -11.40 0.61
C THR A 74 28.54 -11.42 -0.62
N GLY A 75 29.55 -12.29 -0.65
CA GLY A 75 30.54 -12.38 -1.73
C GLY A 75 31.72 -11.41 -1.57
N GLY A 76 31.81 -10.68 -0.44
CA GLY A 76 32.83 -9.69 -0.15
C GLY A 76 34.05 -10.21 0.59
N GLU A 77 34.25 -11.52 0.66
CA GLU A 77 35.29 -12.15 1.49
C GLU A 77 36.73 -11.85 1.02
N HIS A 78 36.89 -11.36 -0.20
CA HIS A 78 38.19 -10.93 -0.74
C HIS A 78 38.58 -9.49 -0.35
N PHE A 79 37.66 -8.71 0.19
CA PHE A 79 37.96 -7.37 0.69
C PHE A 79 38.52 -7.45 2.12
N GLU A 80 39.58 -6.72 2.40
CA GLU A 80 40.10 -6.61 3.79
C GLU A 80 39.09 -5.95 4.71
N ASN A 81 38.32 -4.98 4.18
CA ASN A 81 37.29 -4.28 4.92
C ASN A 81 36.18 -3.79 3.97
N LEU A 82 35.07 -4.53 3.90
CA LEU A 82 33.87 -4.14 3.17
C LEU A 82 32.84 -3.59 4.16
N VAL A 83 32.48 -2.33 4.03
CA VAL A 83 31.53 -1.65 4.90
C VAL A 83 30.25 -1.34 4.13
N PRO A 84 29.12 -2.02 4.42
CA PRO A 84 27.83 -1.66 3.82
C PRO A 84 27.38 -0.27 4.25
N GLY A 85 26.81 0.48 3.31
CA GLY A 85 26.19 1.77 3.61
C GLY A 85 24.95 1.60 4.52
N THR A 86 24.79 2.47 5.49
CA THR A 86 23.71 2.43 6.48
C THR A 86 22.61 3.45 6.23
N THR A 87 22.80 4.37 5.28
CA THR A 87 21.82 5.42 4.99
C THR A 87 20.69 4.87 4.15
N PRO A 88 19.43 4.93 4.62
CA PRO A 88 18.28 4.52 3.85
C PRO A 88 18.05 5.40 2.63
N VAL A 89 17.46 4.84 1.59
CA VAL A 89 17.00 5.55 0.39
C VAL A 89 15.49 5.73 0.48
N ASN A 90 15.04 6.97 0.32
CA ASN A 90 13.62 7.32 0.34
C ASN A 90 13.13 7.63 -1.07
N THR A 91 12.01 7.02 -1.44
CA THR A 91 11.28 7.31 -2.67
C THR A 91 9.87 7.79 -2.31
N THR A 92 9.49 8.97 -2.77
CA THR A 92 8.12 9.45 -2.68
C THR A 92 7.31 8.80 -3.79
N VAL A 93 6.26 8.09 -3.42
CA VAL A 93 5.28 7.54 -4.35
C VAL A 93 4.10 8.50 -4.35
N THR A 94 3.85 9.13 -5.49
CA THR A 94 2.77 10.10 -5.65
C THR A 94 1.50 9.42 -6.09
N ASP A 95 0.38 9.84 -5.49
CA ASP A 95 -0.95 9.41 -5.87
C ASP A 95 -1.20 9.68 -7.38
N THR A 96 -1.64 8.65 -8.09
CA THR A 96 -1.96 8.72 -9.52
C THR A 96 -3.44 8.44 -9.71
N PRO A 97 -4.29 9.48 -9.79
CA PRO A 97 -5.72 9.28 -9.97
C PRO A 97 -6.03 8.44 -11.21
N GLY A 98 -6.81 7.39 -11.02
CA GLY A 98 -7.20 6.46 -12.10
C GLY A 98 -8.52 5.76 -11.81
N THR A 99 -8.99 4.96 -12.76
CA THR A 99 -10.21 4.15 -12.61
C THR A 99 -10.07 3.05 -11.58
N ASP A 100 -8.84 2.56 -11.37
CA ASP A 100 -8.52 1.49 -10.42
C ASP A 100 -8.57 1.97 -8.96
N ASN A 101 -8.55 3.30 -8.75
CA ASN A 101 -8.67 3.96 -7.45
C ASN A 101 -10.13 4.25 -7.06
N THR A 102 -11.10 3.68 -7.79
CA THR A 102 -12.51 3.89 -7.51
C THR A 102 -13.01 2.95 -6.43
N THR A 103 -13.54 3.50 -5.35
CA THR A 103 -14.27 2.75 -4.32
C THR A 103 -15.76 3.04 -4.48
N THR A 104 -16.57 1.99 -4.60
CA THR A 104 -18.03 2.08 -4.68
C THR A 104 -18.66 1.75 -3.35
N VAL A 105 -19.81 2.37 -3.06
CA VAL A 105 -20.66 2.04 -1.93
C VAL A 105 -22.00 1.51 -2.41
N THR A 106 -22.46 0.42 -1.82
CA THR A 106 -23.77 -0.17 -2.06
C THR A 106 -24.57 -0.21 -0.77
N LEU A 107 -25.90 -0.06 -0.90
CA LEU A 107 -26.84 -0.16 0.21
C LEU A 107 -27.79 -1.32 -0.05
N THR A 108 -28.00 -2.15 0.98
CA THR A 108 -28.97 -3.26 0.95
C THR A 108 -29.87 -3.23 2.20
N ALA A 109 -31.07 -3.76 2.05
CA ALA A 109 -32.00 -3.98 3.15
C ALA A 109 -32.77 -5.29 2.90
N PRO A 110 -33.41 -5.88 3.91
CA PRO A 110 -34.35 -6.98 3.71
C PRO A 110 -35.47 -6.58 2.75
N ALA A 111 -35.90 -7.52 1.91
CA ALA A 111 -37.01 -7.28 0.96
C ALA A 111 -38.36 -7.09 1.69
N GLU A 112 -38.49 -7.67 2.88
CA GLU A 112 -39.72 -7.64 3.69
C GLU A 112 -39.37 -7.40 5.16
N ALA A 113 -40.22 -6.70 5.86
CA ALA A 113 -40.17 -6.51 7.31
C ALA A 113 -41.59 -6.52 7.86
N ASN A 114 -41.79 -7.08 9.04
CA ASN A 114 -43.08 -7.05 9.72
C ASN A 114 -43.36 -5.63 10.24
N GLU A 115 -44.61 -5.21 10.18
CA GLU A 115 -45.07 -3.98 10.82
C GLU A 115 -44.67 -3.94 12.31
N GLY A 116 -44.24 -2.77 12.77
CA GLY A 116 -43.70 -2.61 14.14
C GLY A 116 -42.39 -3.33 14.43
N GLY A 117 -41.83 -4.03 13.43
CA GLY A 117 -40.51 -4.69 13.52
C GLY A 117 -39.35 -3.74 13.33
N GLN A 118 -38.24 -4.29 12.88
CA GLN A 118 -37.02 -3.52 12.61
C GLN A 118 -36.48 -3.82 11.20
N ILE A 119 -35.95 -2.77 10.55
CA ILE A 119 -35.28 -2.85 9.25
C ILE A 119 -33.80 -2.57 9.47
N THR A 120 -32.93 -3.51 9.08
CA THR A 120 -31.47 -3.31 9.11
C THR A 120 -30.98 -2.98 7.72
N TYR A 121 -30.47 -1.75 7.56
CA TYR A 121 -29.76 -1.33 6.36
C TYR A 121 -28.30 -1.66 6.48
N THR A 122 -27.72 -2.20 5.40
CA THR A 122 -26.30 -2.57 5.33
C THR A 122 -25.65 -1.79 4.19
N ALA A 123 -24.61 -1.05 4.50
CA ALA A 123 -23.75 -0.39 3.52
C ALA A 123 -22.47 -1.20 3.35
N THR A 124 -22.04 -1.40 2.10
CA THR A 124 -20.81 -2.15 1.76
C THR A 124 -19.96 -1.31 0.82
N LEU A 125 -18.67 -1.18 1.18
CA LEU A 125 -17.64 -0.61 0.31
C LEU A 125 -16.94 -1.71 -0.49
N SER A 126 -16.54 -1.42 -1.72
CA SER A 126 -15.73 -2.33 -2.55
C SER A 126 -14.30 -2.48 -2.04
N ASN A 127 -13.78 -1.50 -1.30
CA ASN A 127 -12.47 -1.52 -0.66
C ASN A 127 -12.60 -1.15 0.83
N LYS A 128 -11.61 -1.51 1.63
CA LYS A 128 -11.58 -1.15 3.06
C LYS A 128 -11.58 0.36 3.25
N ALA A 129 -12.30 0.85 4.24
CA ALA A 129 -12.27 2.24 4.62
C ALA A 129 -10.90 2.62 5.20
N GLY A 130 -10.25 3.64 4.67
CA GLY A 130 -8.99 4.17 5.23
C GLY A 130 -9.22 4.96 6.52
N THR A 131 -10.37 5.62 6.62
CA THR A 131 -10.87 6.34 7.79
C THR A 131 -12.34 5.99 7.97
N ASP A 132 -12.96 6.37 9.09
CA ASP A 132 -14.41 6.18 9.28
C ASP A 132 -15.20 6.88 8.17
N VAL A 133 -16.09 6.14 7.51
CA VAL A 133 -16.98 6.62 6.46
C VAL A 133 -18.40 6.65 7.00
N THR A 134 -19.05 7.82 6.95
CA THR A 134 -20.44 7.98 7.38
C THR A 134 -21.34 8.25 6.18
N LEU A 135 -22.30 7.36 5.97
CA LEU A 135 -23.38 7.51 4.97
C LEU A 135 -24.62 8.07 5.66
N LYS A 136 -25.20 9.08 5.05
CA LYS A 136 -26.52 9.60 5.46
C LYS A 136 -27.59 9.02 4.54
N LEU A 137 -28.62 8.44 5.12
CA LEU A 137 -29.79 7.93 4.41
C LEU A 137 -30.85 9.04 4.31
N ASP A 138 -31.72 8.94 3.32
CA ASP A 138 -32.83 9.90 3.10
C ASP A 138 -33.89 9.85 4.22
N ASN A 139 -33.99 8.73 4.95
CA ASN A 139 -34.84 8.59 6.14
C ASN A 139 -34.26 9.26 7.40
N GLY A 140 -33.15 9.98 7.29
CA GLY A 140 -32.49 10.67 8.40
C GLY A 140 -31.52 9.82 9.24
N SER A 141 -31.44 8.51 8.98
CA SER A 141 -30.49 7.62 9.67
C SER A 141 -29.09 7.75 9.07
N SER A 142 -28.08 7.25 9.79
CA SER A 142 -26.68 7.21 9.33
C SER A 142 -26.07 5.84 9.56
N ILE A 143 -25.25 5.40 8.61
CA ILE A 143 -24.43 4.19 8.73
C ILE A 143 -22.98 4.63 8.82
N THR A 144 -22.22 4.12 9.79
CA THR A 144 -20.78 4.33 9.89
C THR A 144 -20.06 3.03 9.56
N ILE A 145 -19.17 3.09 8.56
CA ILE A 145 -18.21 2.01 8.25
C ILE A 145 -16.90 2.42 8.89
N LYS A 146 -16.38 1.63 9.81
CA LYS A 146 -15.16 1.94 10.54
C LYS A 146 -13.92 1.79 9.67
N ALA A 147 -12.87 2.55 10.02
CA ALA A 147 -11.56 2.39 9.40
C ALA A 147 -11.11 0.92 9.45
N GLY A 148 -10.66 0.40 8.30
CA GLY A 148 -10.27 -1.01 8.13
C GLY A 148 -11.40 -1.97 7.76
N ASP A 149 -12.67 -1.57 7.90
CA ASP A 149 -13.84 -2.37 7.56
C ASP A 149 -14.36 -2.04 6.15
N THR A 150 -15.17 -2.94 5.60
CA THR A 150 -15.90 -2.76 4.34
C THR A 150 -17.42 -2.64 4.56
N VAL A 151 -17.93 -2.93 5.75
CA VAL A 151 -19.36 -3.04 6.03
C VAL A 151 -19.74 -2.23 7.26
N GLY A 152 -20.87 -1.56 7.18
CA GLY A 152 -21.55 -0.92 8.31
C GLY A 152 -23.03 -1.13 8.23
N THR A 153 -23.71 -1.05 9.37
CA THR A 153 -25.16 -1.25 9.46
C THR A 153 -25.84 -0.22 10.33
N VAL A 154 -27.12 0.01 10.08
CA VAL A 154 -28.03 0.74 10.98
C VAL A 154 -29.37 0.03 11.00
N THR A 155 -29.97 -0.06 12.18
CA THR A 155 -31.30 -0.63 12.35
C THR A 155 -32.28 0.48 12.71
N VAL A 156 -33.39 0.54 11.99
CA VAL A 156 -34.46 1.50 12.22
C VAL A 156 -35.79 0.78 12.43
N PRO A 157 -36.74 1.36 13.19
CA PRO A 157 -38.06 0.78 13.31
C PRO A 157 -38.75 0.73 11.92
N ALA A 158 -39.46 -0.38 11.63
CA ALA A 158 -40.43 -0.42 10.54
C ALA A 158 -41.63 0.48 10.89
N PRO A 159 -42.45 0.88 9.90
CA PRO A 159 -43.71 1.56 10.19
C PRO A 159 -44.51 0.79 11.24
N SER A 160 -45.20 1.54 12.08
CA SER A 160 -46.04 0.93 13.11
C SER A 160 -47.24 0.23 12.44
N ASP A 161 -47.66 -0.87 13.08
CA ASP A 161 -48.87 -1.57 12.76
C ASP A 161 -50.08 -0.58 12.65
N ASP A 162 -50.81 -0.62 11.58
CA ASP A 162 -52.02 0.15 11.38
C ASP A 162 -53.27 -0.75 11.39
N VAL A 163 -54.44 -0.14 11.28
CA VAL A 163 -55.71 -0.87 11.36
C VAL A 163 -56.25 -1.38 9.99
N PHE A 164 -55.45 -1.20 8.95
CA PHE A 164 -55.82 -1.61 7.60
C PHE A 164 -55.17 -2.96 7.25
N ILE A 165 -55.89 -3.75 6.45
CA ILE A 165 -55.39 -5.04 5.92
C ILE A 165 -54.73 -4.75 4.61
N ASP A 166 -53.41 -5.08 4.52
CA ASP A 166 -52.64 -5.00 3.26
C ASP A 166 -52.90 -6.21 2.35
#